data_20eea9249c06a1de99dd329892e044c1
#
_entry.id   20eea9249c06a1de99dd329892e044c1
#
_cell.length_a   1.000
_cell.length_b   1.000
_cell.length_c   1.000
_cell.angle_alpha   90.00
_cell.angle_beta   90.00
_cell.angle_gamma   90.00
#
_symmetry.space_group_name_H-M   'P 1'
#
loop_
_entity.id
_entity.type
_entity.pdbx_description
1 polymer ?
#
loop_
_entity_poly.entity_id
_entity_poly.type
_entity_poly.pdbx_seq_one_letter_code
_entity_poly.pdbx_strand_id
1 'polypeptide(L)' 'MEQLDERLKAQYASLSPQEQRVADFIFDHFDDLISYNSAELAQLSGVSKATVSRLFKRLGYEKYKE' A
#
# COMPACT_ATOMS: atom_id res chain seq x y z
N MET A 1 0.46 11.65 3.40
CA MET A 1 -0.37 10.42 3.29
C MET A 1 -1.70 10.51 4.02
N GLU A 2 -2.18 11.70 4.26
CA GLU A 2 -3.39 11.86 5.07
C GLU A 2 -4.64 11.21 4.47
N GLN A 3 -4.68 11.08 3.13
CA GLN A 3 -5.84 10.51 2.46
C GLN A 3 -5.61 9.09 1.97
N LEU A 4 -4.52 8.47 2.39
CA LEU A 4 -4.18 7.14 1.91
C LEU A 4 -5.23 6.11 2.28
N ASP A 5 -5.71 6.13 3.52
CA ASP A 5 -6.72 5.18 3.96
C ASP A 5 -8.02 5.32 3.17
N GLU A 6 -8.44 6.55 2.89
CA GLU A 6 -9.64 6.78 2.10
C GLU A 6 -9.48 6.30 0.68
N ARG A 7 -8.33 6.57 0.06
CA ARG A 7 -8.05 6.11 -1.30
C ARG A 7 -8.01 4.59 -1.38
N LEU A 8 -7.39 3.95 -0.38
CA LEU A 8 -7.35 2.50 -0.32
C LEU A 8 -8.76 1.91 -0.20
N LYS A 9 -9.59 2.46 0.66
CA LYS A 9 -10.96 1.97 0.82
C LYS A 9 -11.75 2.11 -0.47
N ALA A 10 -11.60 3.24 -1.16
CA ALA A 10 -12.31 3.48 -2.41
C ALA A 10 -11.89 2.52 -3.52
N GLN A 11 -10.63 2.08 -3.53
CA GLN A 11 -10.07 1.23 -4.57
C GLN A 11 -10.02 -0.24 -4.20
N TYR A 12 -10.30 -0.58 -2.94
CA TYR A 12 -10.03 -1.92 -2.42
C TYR A 12 -10.66 -3.04 -3.26
N ALA A 13 -11.91 -2.87 -3.65
CA ALA A 13 -12.61 -3.88 -4.44
C ALA A 13 -12.00 -4.07 -5.82
N SER A 14 -11.28 -3.06 -6.34
CA SER A 14 -10.63 -3.11 -7.64
C SER A 14 -9.22 -3.68 -7.59
N LEU A 15 -8.67 -3.85 -6.40
CA LEU A 15 -7.28 -4.29 -6.24
C LEU A 15 -7.14 -5.78 -6.54
N SER A 16 -5.98 -6.18 -7.07
CA SER A 16 -5.65 -7.60 -7.20
C SER A 16 -5.49 -8.21 -5.81
N PRO A 17 -5.55 -9.56 -5.70
CA PRO A 17 -5.37 -10.20 -4.39
C PRO A 17 -4.06 -9.81 -3.70
N GLN A 18 -2.98 -9.64 -4.45
CA GLN A 18 -1.70 -9.23 -3.87
C GLN A 18 -1.73 -7.79 -3.42
N GLU A 19 -2.35 -6.92 -4.19
CA GLU A 19 -2.51 -5.53 -3.80
C GLU A 19 -3.38 -5.41 -2.55
N GLN A 20 -4.39 -6.27 -2.43
CA GLN A 20 -5.23 -6.31 -1.23
C GLN A 20 -4.44 -6.72 0.00
N ARG A 21 -3.44 -7.58 -0.15
CA ARG A 21 -2.56 -7.94 0.97
C ARG A 21 -1.80 -6.72 1.48
N VAL A 22 -1.30 -5.91 0.57
CA VAL A 22 -0.62 -4.67 0.94
C VAL A 22 -1.60 -3.72 1.63
N ALA A 23 -2.79 -3.57 1.08
CA ALA A 23 -3.81 -2.69 1.67
C ALA A 23 -4.17 -3.15 3.08
N ASP A 24 -4.37 -4.45 3.28
CA ASP A 24 -4.70 -5.00 4.60
C ASP A 24 -3.59 -4.71 5.60
N PHE A 25 -2.33 -4.89 5.19
CA PHE A 25 -1.21 -4.58 6.05
C PHE A 25 -1.18 -3.09 6.41
N ILE A 26 -1.43 -2.23 5.44
CA ILE A 26 -1.45 -0.79 5.68
C ILE A 26 -2.53 -0.42 6.69
N PHE A 27 -3.74 -0.98 6.56
CA PHE A 27 -4.81 -0.70 7.51
C PHE A 27 -4.45 -1.13 8.93
N ASP A 28 -3.78 -2.28 9.07
CA ASP A 28 -3.40 -2.81 10.39
C ASP A 28 -2.24 -2.04 11.02
N HIS A 29 -1.39 -1.42 10.19
CA HIS A 29 -0.17 -0.78 10.67
C HIS A 29 -0.07 0.68 10.26
N PHE A 30 -1.21 1.34 10.13
CA PHE A 30 -1.25 2.70 9.61
C PHE A 30 -0.41 3.66 10.45
N ASP A 31 -0.46 3.52 11.77
CA ASP A 31 0.29 4.38 12.67
C ASP A 31 1.81 4.23 12.52
N ASP A 32 2.24 3.04 12.13
CA ASP A 32 3.67 2.73 11.98
C ASP A 32 4.13 2.81 10.54
N LEU A 33 3.24 3.12 9.61
CA LEU A 33 3.53 3.04 8.19
C LEU A 33 4.73 3.88 7.77
N ILE A 34 4.91 5.03 8.38
CA ILE A 34 6.00 5.93 8.07
C ILE A 34 7.37 5.31 8.37
N SER A 35 7.41 4.31 9.24
CA SER A 35 8.65 3.61 9.61
C SER A 35 9.11 2.61 8.55
N TYR A 36 8.25 2.26 7.60
CA TYR A 36 8.55 1.24 6.60
C TYR A 36 8.90 1.88 5.27
N ASN A 37 9.91 1.33 4.58
CA ASN A 37 10.15 1.67 3.19
C ASN A 37 9.40 0.69 2.29
N SER A 38 9.44 0.91 0.97
CA SER A 38 8.67 0.08 0.05
C SER A 38 9.13 -1.38 0.06
N ALA A 39 10.43 -1.63 0.24
CA ALA A 39 10.94 -2.99 0.30
C ALA A 39 10.45 -3.71 1.56
N GLU A 40 10.45 -3.03 2.70
CA GLU A 40 9.95 -3.59 3.94
C GLU A 40 8.46 -3.85 3.86
N LEU A 41 7.72 -2.90 3.32
CA LEU A 41 6.28 -3.04 3.15
C LEU A 41 5.94 -4.26 2.28
N ALA A 42 6.67 -4.43 1.18
CA ALA A 42 6.48 -5.56 0.30
C ALA A 42 6.77 -6.88 1.01
N GLN A 43 7.89 -6.93 1.72
CA GLN A 43 8.30 -8.15 2.43
C GLN A 43 7.29 -8.53 3.51
N LEU A 44 6.86 -7.58 4.31
CA LEU A 44 5.93 -7.84 5.40
C LEU A 44 4.53 -8.17 4.90
N SER A 45 4.16 -7.64 3.74
CA SER A 45 2.88 -7.95 3.11
C SER A 45 2.90 -9.26 2.32
N GLY A 46 4.09 -9.82 2.09
CA GLY A 46 4.22 -11.07 1.35
C GLY A 46 4.07 -10.91 -0.14
N VAL A 47 4.45 -9.76 -0.69
CA VAL A 47 4.33 -9.47 -2.13
C VAL A 47 5.64 -8.91 -2.67
N SER A 48 5.72 -8.74 -3.99
CA SER A 48 6.90 -8.15 -4.61
C SER A 48 6.90 -6.63 -4.44
N LYS A 49 8.09 -6.05 -4.53
CA LYS A 49 8.26 -4.61 -4.48
C LYS A 49 7.50 -3.92 -5.61
N ALA A 50 7.46 -4.57 -6.78
CA ALA A 50 6.70 -4.04 -7.92
C ALA A 50 5.21 -3.94 -7.62
N THR A 51 4.67 -4.86 -6.84
CA THR A 51 3.26 -4.83 -6.44
C THR A 51 2.97 -3.59 -5.59
N VAL A 52 3.86 -3.26 -4.67
CA VAL A 52 3.72 -2.04 -3.85
C VAL A 52 3.74 -0.80 -4.74
N SER A 53 4.69 -0.73 -5.67
CA SER A 53 4.78 0.40 -6.60
C SER A 53 3.51 0.56 -7.43
N ARG A 54 3.00 -0.54 -7.97
CA ARG A 54 1.78 -0.49 -8.78
C ARG A 54 0.58 -0.02 -7.96
N LEU A 55 0.50 -0.48 -6.72
CA LEU A 55 -0.60 -0.07 -5.84
C LEU A 55 -0.58 1.44 -5.62
N PHE A 56 0.56 2.00 -5.27
CA PHE A 56 0.64 3.43 -5.00
C PHE A 56 0.42 4.27 -6.25
N LYS A 57 0.86 3.81 -7.43
CA LYS A 57 0.54 4.49 -8.68
C LYS A 57 -0.96 4.47 -8.96
N ARG A 58 -1.61 3.35 -8.70
CA ARG A 58 -3.06 3.23 -8.87
C ARG A 58 -3.80 4.20 -7.95
N LEU A 59 -3.25 4.46 -6.76
CA LEU A 59 -3.85 5.38 -5.81
C LEU A 59 -3.56 6.85 -6.12
N GLY A 60 -2.73 7.12 -7.12
CA GLY A 60 -2.42 8.48 -7.53
C GLY A 60 -1.12 9.03 -6.97
N TYR A 61 -0.29 8.19 -6.40
CA TYR A 61 1.03 8.60 -5.92
C TYR A 61 2.09 8.15 -6.92
N GLU A 62 3.14 8.94 -7.10
CA GLU A 62 4.22 8.53 -7.99
C GLU A 62 5.05 7.43 -7.35
N LYS A 63 5.19 7.47 -6.04
CA LYS A 63 5.93 6.47 -5.29
C LYS A 63 5.48 6.48 -3.84
N TYR A 64 5.84 5.41 -3.15
CA TYR A 64 5.60 5.30 -1.73
C TYR A 64 6.29 6.45 -0.97
N LYS A 65 5.63 6.99 0.00
CA LYS A 65 6.12 8.10 0.83
C LYS A 65 6.28 9.42 0.08
N GLU A 66 5.50 9.62 -0.91
CA GLU A 66 5.50 10.89 -1.60
C GLU A 66 4.63 11.95 -0.91
#